data_8f59fb220ba2fb0bc0c6988ba9a76fe0
#
_entry.id   8f59fb220ba2fb0bc0c6988ba9a76fe0
#
_cell.length_a   1.000
_cell.length_b   1.000
_cell.length_c   1.000
_cell.angle_alpha   90.00
_cell.angle_beta   90.00
_cell.angle_gamma   90.00
#
_symmetry.space_group_name_H-M   'P 1'
#
loop_
_entity.id
_entity.type
_entity.pdbx_description
1 polymer ?
#
loop_
_entity_poly.entity_id
_entity_poly.type
_entity_poly.pdbx_seq_one_letter_code
_entity_poly.pdbx_strand_id
1 'polypeptide(L)'
;FPYTTLFRSVEILMDETILIGERFYLTGREDLTNKSRVELSALQPADSALPWFVMNHTPDDLDEPAKLGVDFHVSGHTHKGQMWPNEYITKKIFELDYGHRQKEQMHALVSSGFGFWGPPTRIGSQSELWVIDIQFSK
;
A
#
# COMPACT_ATOMS: atom_id res chain seq x y z
N PHE A 1 18.96 -11.87 11.21
CA PHE A 1 18.04 -13.03 11.16
C PHE A 1 17.66 -13.25 9.70
N PRO A 2 17.88 -14.44 9.13
CA PRO A 2 17.39 -14.71 7.79
C PRO A 2 15.87 -14.85 7.85
N TYR A 3 15.16 -13.80 7.43
CA TYR A 3 13.70 -13.77 7.30
C TYR A 3 13.14 -14.93 6.44
N THR A 4 13.99 -15.48 5.58
CA THR A 4 13.66 -16.59 4.68
C THR A 4 13.29 -17.92 5.37
N THR A 5 13.60 -18.10 6.65
CA THR A 5 13.32 -19.38 7.34
C THR A 5 11.93 -19.45 7.94
N LEU A 6 11.31 -18.30 8.26
CA LEU A 6 9.95 -18.22 8.82
C LEU A 6 8.86 -18.17 7.74
N PHE A 7 9.19 -17.70 6.53
CA PHE A 7 8.20 -17.43 5.46
C PHE A 7 8.57 -18.16 4.15
N ARG A 8 8.80 -19.48 4.21
CA ARG A 8 9.16 -20.27 3.01
C ARG A 8 8.13 -20.20 1.86
N SER A 9 6.91 -19.72 2.13
CA SER A 9 5.83 -19.57 1.16
C SER A 9 5.44 -18.11 0.89
N VAL A 10 6.16 -17.14 1.46
CA VAL A 10 5.89 -15.71 1.30
C VAL A 10 7.13 -15.02 0.78
N GLU A 11 6.99 -14.34 -0.34
CA GLU A 11 8.03 -13.48 -0.91
C GLU A 11 7.86 -12.06 -0.38
N ILE A 12 8.97 -11.46 0.07
CA ILE A 12 8.98 -10.09 0.58
C ILE A 12 9.59 -9.20 -0.51
N LEU A 13 8.80 -8.29 -1.04
CA LEU A 13 9.24 -7.32 -2.03
C LEU A 13 9.74 -6.05 -1.32
N MET A 14 10.98 -5.66 -1.58
CA MET A 14 11.63 -4.49 -0.99
C MET A 14 12.20 -3.62 -2.11
N ASP A 15 11.43 -2.63 -2.56
CA ASP A 15 11.69 -1.84 -3.77
C ASP A 15 11.91 -2.75 -4.99
N GLU A 16 10.98 -3.66 -5.20
CA GLU A 16 11.04 -4.65 -6.25
C GLU A 16 9.70 -4.76 -6.97
N THR A 17 9.76 -4.96 -8.28
CA THR A 17 8.58 -5.17 -9.14
C THR A 17 8.64 -6.55 -9.76
N ILE A 18 7.58 -7.32 -9.59
CA ILE A 18 7.43 -8.66 -10.17
C ILE A 18 6.18 -8.76 -11.04
N LEU A 19 6.22 -9.65 -12.02
CA LEU A 19 5.06 -9.98 -12.85
C LEU A 19 4.28 -11.14 -12.25
N ILE A 20 3.02 -10.94 -11.96
CA ILE A 20 2.13 -11.95 -11.36
C ILE A 20 1.26 -12.60 -12.43
N GLY A 21 1.50 -13.90 -12.65
CA GLY A 21 0.65 -14.74 -13.51
C GLY A 21 0.48 -14.21 -14.94
N GLU A 22 1.45 -13.45 -15.45
CA GLU A 22 1.40 -12.77 -16.75
C GLU A 22 0.19 -11.83 -16.93
N ARG A 23 -0.35 -11.30 -15.82
CA ARG A 23 -1.56 -10.50 -15.81
C ARG A 23 -1.39 -9.08 -15.31
N PHE A 24 -0.54 -8.88 -14.32
CA PHE A 24 -0.28 -7.55 -13.73
C PHE A 24 1.08 -7.51 -13.06
N TYR A 25 1.62 -6.32 -12.90
CA TYR A 25 2.82 -6.07 -12.13
C TYR A 25 2.48 -5.72 -10.69
N LEU A 26 3.27 -6.24 -9.75
CA LEU A 26 3.18 -5.94 -8.34
C LEU A 26 4.50 -5.39 -7.85
N THR A 27 4.48 -4.18 -7.33
CA THR A 27 5.63 -3.54 -6.68
C THR A 27 5.42 -3.53 -5.17
N GLY A 28 6.40 -4.05 -4.42
CA GLY A 28 6.48 -3.84 -2.98
C GLY A 28 7.48 -2.73 -2.68
N ARG A 29 7.06 -1.74 -1.89
CA ARG A 29 7.91 -0.61 -1.51
C ARG A 29 8.66 -0.89 -0.21
N GLU A 30 9.93 -0.47 -0.17
CA GLU A 30 10.70 -0.41 1.06
C GLU A 30 10.14 0.66 2.00
N ASP A 31 10.42 0.56 3.30
CA ASP A 31 9.97 1.51 4.30
C ASP A 31 10.58 2.91 4.09
N LEU A 32 9.79 3.94 4.36
CA LEU A 32 10.21 5.36 4.22
C LEU A 32 11.43 5.73 5.06
N THR A 33 11.68 5.01 6.15
CA THR A 33 12.84 5.26 7.02
C THR A 33 14.14 4.74 6.44
N ASN A 34 14.08 3.87 5.44
CA ASN A 34 15.26 3.38 4.74
C ASN A 34 15.77 4.43 3.75
N LYS A 35 16.95 4.98 4.05
CA LYS A 35 17.61 6.00 3.21
C LYS A 35 18.05 5.49 1.83
N SER A 36 18.07 4.19 1.65
CA SER A 36 18.41 3.54 0.37
C SER A 36 17.18 3.19 -0.46
N ARG A 37 15.98 3.63 -0.02
CA ARG A 37 14.74 3.43 -0.75
C ARG A 37 14.85 4.01 -2.16
N VAL A 38 14.48 3.22 -3.14
CA VAL A 38 14.54 3.60 -4.55
C VAL A 38 13.32 4.46 -4.91
N GLU A 39 13.48 5.41 -5.82
CA GLU A 39 12.35 6.19 -6.37
C GLU A 39 11.37 5.28 -7.10
N LEU A 40 10.06 5.53 -6.96
CA LEU A 40 9.03 4.69 -7.58
C LEU A 40 9.15 4.66 -9.10
N SER A 41 9.59 5.76 -9.71
CA SER A 41 9.84 5.87 -11.15
C SER A 41 10.87 4.86 -11.66
N ALA A 42 11.85 4.48 -10.84
CA ALA A 42 12.85 3.47 -11.21
C ALA A 42 12.33 2.03 -11.13
N LEU A 43 11.17 1.82 -10.50
CA LEU A 43 10.50 0.53 -10.36
C LEU A 43 9.37 0.33 -11.37
N GLN A 44 9.17 1.31 -12.25
CA GLN A 44 8.12 1.27 -13.26
C GLN A 44 8.29 0.07 -14.18
N PRO A 45 7.23 -0.72 -14.46
CA PRO A 45 7.27 -1.85 -15.37
C PRO A 45 7.69 -1.43 -16.78
N ALA A 46 8.41 -2.31 -17.46
CA ALA A 46 8.80 -2.08 -18.85
C ALA A 46 7.63 -2.19 -19.83
N ASP A 47 6.60 -2.98 -19.50
CA ASP A 47 5.38 -3.15 -20.29
C ASP A 47 4.22 -2.43 -19.58
N SER A 48 3.82 -1.29 -20.14
CA SER A 48 2.69 -0.49 -19.65
C SER A 48 1.32 -1.00 -20.11
N ALA A 49 1.24 -2.08 -20.87
CA ALA A 49 -0.02 -2.66 -21.32
C ALA A 49 -0.70 -3.50 -20.23
N LEU A 50 0.07 -3.92 -19.21
CA LEU A 50 -0.45 -4.67 -18.07
C LEU A 50 -0.65 -3.74 -16.86
N PRO A 51 -1.70 -3.98 -16.06
CA PRO A 51 -1.94 -3.21 -14.86
C PRO A 51 -0.76 -3.24 -13.89
N TRP A 52 -0.54 -2.12 -13.22
CA TRP A 52 0.52 -1.96 -12.24
C TRP A 52 -0.03 -1.68 -10.84
N PHE A 53 0.26 -2.56 -9.90
CA PHE A 53 -0.17 -2.47 -8.50
C PHE A 53 1.02 -2.16 -7.60
N VAL A 54 0.81 -1.29 -6.63
CA VAL A 54 1.83 -0.87 -5.66
C VAL A 54 1.36 -1.14 -4.24
N MET A 55 2.18 -1.83 -3.47
CA MET A 55 2.04 -2.00 -2.02
C MET A 55 3.05 -1.08 -1.33
N ASN A 56 2.55 -0.11 -0.57
CA ASN A 56 3.36 0.80 0.21
C ASN A 56 2.81 0.85 1.64
N HIS A 57 3.65 0.70 2.66
CA HIS A 57 3.17 0.72 4.04
C HIS A 57 2.47 2.03 4.39
N THR A 58 3.08 3.16 4.06
CA THR A 58 2.58 4.49 4.40
C THR A 58 1.95 5.19 3.19
N PRO A 59 0.74 5.76 3.28
CA PRO A 59 0.12 6.53 2.20
C PRO A 59 0.64 7.98 2.17
N ASP A 60 1.96 8.14 2.07
CA ASP A 60 2.67 9.42 2.18
C ASP A 60 2.48 10.33 0.97
N ASP A 61 2.49 9.74 -0.22
CA ASP A 61 2.30 10.45 -1.48
C ASP A 61 1.43 9.58 -2.41
N LEU A 62 0.30 10.12 -2.83
CA LEU A 62 -0.56 9.49 -3.83
C LEU A 62 -0.47 10.19 -5.20
N ASP A 63 0.24 11.33 -5.29
CA ASP A 63 0.43 12.05 -6.55
C ASP A 63 1.46 11.36 -7.45
N GLU A 64 2.59 10.93 -6.88
CA GLU A 64 3.63 10.25 -7.64
C GLU A 64 3.11 8.96 -8.31
N PRO A 65 2.54 7.98 -7.57
CA PRO A 65 2.05 6.76 -8.19
C PRO A 65 0.92 7.01 -9.21
N ALA A 66 0.03 7.96 -8.97
CA ALA A 66 -1.02 8.31 -9.93
C ALA A 66 -0.43 8.84 -11.25
N LYS A 67 0.54 9.77 -11.18
CA LYS A 67 1.23 10.33 -12.36
C LYS A 67 2.08 9.29 -13.12
N LEU A 68 2.61 8.30 -12.42
CA LEU A 68 3.39 7.21 -13.04
C LEU A 68 2.51 6.14 -13.69
N GLY A 69 1.18 6.21 -13.54
CA GLY A 69 0.26 5.27 -14.15
C GLY A 69 0.03 4.00 -13.33
N VAL A 70 0.17 4.07 -12.01
CA VAL A 70 -0.25 2.98 -11.12
C VAL A 70 -1.77 2.84 -11.19
N ASP A 71 -2.27 1.63 -11.35
CA ASP A 71 -3.70 1.35 -11.41
C ASP A 71 -4.30 1.12 -10.02
N PHE A 72 -3.54 0.45 -9.14
CA PHE A 72 -3.99 0.15 -7.79
C PHE A 72 -2.87 0.32 -6.75
N HIS A 73 -3.14 1.15 -5.74
CA HIS A 73 -2.21 1.44 -4.64
C HIS A 73 -2.83 1.03 -3.30
N VAL A 74 -2.15 0.18 -2.54
CA VAL A 74 -2.61 -0.25 -1.22
C VAL A 74 -1.63 0.17 -0.13
N SER A 75 -2.19 0.68 0.97
CA SER A 75 -1.42 1.13 2.13
C SER A 75 -2.13 0.79 3.44
N GLY A 76 -1.41 0.99 4.53
CA GLY A 76 -1.93 0.86 5.89
C GLY A 76 -1.44 1.99 6.77
N HIS A 77 -0.61 1.68 7.77
CA HIS A 77 0.10 2.60 8.66
C HIS A 77 -0.78 3.46 9.58
N THR A 78 -1.77 4.12 9.06
CA THR A 78 -2.56 5.14 9.78
C THR A 78 -3.43 4.56 10.88
N HIS A 79 -3.79 3.27 10.76
CA HIS A 79 -4.75 2.57 11.63
C HIS A 79 -6.08 3.32 11.81
N LYS A 80 -6.41 4.25 10.88
CA LYS A 80 -7.54 5.19 11.03
C LYS A 80 -7.47 5.93 12.38
N GLY A 81 -6.24 6.37 12.75
CA GLY A 81 -5.98 7.01 14.04
C GLY A 81 -5.93 6.05 15.23
N GLN A 82 -6.36 4.78 15.09
CA GLN A 82 -6.46 3.73 16.11
C GLN A 82 -7.25 4.11 17.37
N MET A 83 -6.97 5.26 17.98
CA MET A 83 -7.64 5.75 19.21
C MET A 83 -8.21 7.15 18.96
N TRP A 84 -9.50 7.31 19.22
CA TRP A 84 -10.10 8.65 19.25
C TRP A 84 -9.35 9.54 20.26
N PRO A 85 -9.01 10.80 19.95
CA PRO A 85 -9.37 11.57 18.75
C PRO A 85 -8.31 11.59 17.63
N ASN A 86 -7.36 10.67 17.62
CA ASN A 86 -6.20 10.69 16.69
C ASN A 86 -6.61 10.64 15.21
N GLU A 87 -7.81 10.18 14.89
CA GLU A 87 -8.33 10.20 13.51
C GLU A 87 -8.34 11.61 12.90
N TYR A 88 -8.49 12.65 13.72
CA TYR A 88 -8.42 14.03 13.23
C TYR A 88 -7.00 14.45 12.87
N ILE A 89 -6.01 13.80 13.46
CA ILE A 89 -4.59 14.04 13.17
C ILE A 89 -4.25 13.34 11.85
N THR A 90 -4.59 12.06 11.69
CA THR A 90 -4.31 11.30 10.48
C THR A 90 -4.97 11.93 9.25
N LYS A 91 -6.21 12.37 9.35
CA LYS A 91 -6.92 13.11 8.29
C LYS A 91 -6.28 14.45 7.87
N LYS A 92 -5.46 15.03 8.73
CA LYS A 92 -4.74 16.27 8.40
C LYS A 92 -3.37 16.00 7.78
N ILE A 93 -2.76 14.86 8.12
CA ILE A 93 -1.42 14.49 7.65
C ILE A 93 -1.49 13.83 6.29
N PHE A 94 -2.44 12.92 6.09
CA PHE A 94 -2.54 12.10 4.88
C PHE A 94 -3.68 12.57 3.99
N GLU A 95 -3.45 12.60 2.70
CA GLU A 95 -4.49 12.89 1.70
C GLU A 95 -5.63 11.86 1.77
N LEU A 96 -5.28 10.59 2.00
CA LEU A 96 -6.19 9.50 2.29
C LEU A 96 -5.66 8.75 3.51
N ASP A 97 -6.32 8.91 4.63
CA ASP A 97 -5.94 8.23 5.88
C ASP A 97 -6.67 6.90 6.09
N TYR A 98 -7.78 6.68 5.38
CA TYR A 98 -8.58 5.47 5.49
C TYR A 98 -9.59 5.33 4.34
N GLY A 99 -9.82 4.09 3.94
CA GLY A 99 -10.83 3.73 2.95
C GLY A 99 -10.30 3.76 1.52
N HIS A 100 -11.21 3.88 0.58
CA HIS A 100 -10.93 3.86 -0.85
C HIS A 100 -11.17 5.23 -1.48
N ARG A 101 -10.28 5.61 -2.41
CA ARG A 101 -10.43 6.80 -3.25
C ARG A 101 -9.87 6.51 -4.64
N GLN A 102 -10.51 7.06 -5.66
CA GLN A 102 -9.93 7.13 -7.00
C GLN A 102 -9.19 8.46 -7.16
N LYS A 103 -7.97 8.41 -7.68
CA LYS A 103 -7.15 9.57 -8.02
C LYS A 103 -6.65 9.39 -9.45
N GLU A 104 -7.12 10.24 -10.37
CA GLU A 104 -6.93 10.04 -11.80
C GLU A 104 -7.44 8.65 -12.24
N GLN A 105 -6.56 7.79 -12.77
CA GLN A 105 -6.88 6.39 -13.13
C GLN A 105 -6.65 5.43 -11.95
N MET A 106 -5.85 5.85 -10.96
CA MET A 106 -5.43 5.00 -9.86
C MET A 106 -6.53 4.83 -8.80
N HIS A 107 -6.78 3.59 -8.40
CA HIS A 107 -7.53 3.27 -7.20
C HIS A 107 -6.59 3.18 -6.00
N ALA A 108 -6.78 4.03 -5.00
CA ALA A 108 -6.01 4.00 -3.75
C ALA A 108 -6.86 3.44 -2.62
N LEU A 109 -6.29 2.51 -1.84
CA LEU A 109 -6.91 1.91 -0.67
C LEU A 109 -5.98 2.03 0.53
N VAL A 110 -6.49 2.59 1.62
CA VAL A 110 -5.78 2.64 2.90
C VAL A 110 -6.57 1.87 3.95
N SER A 111 -5.98 0.78 4.46
CA SER A 111 -6.60 -0.07 5.47
C SER A 111 -6.28 0.41 6.88
N SER A 112 -7.24 0.26 7.80
CA SER A 112 -6.98 0.43 9.23
C SER A 112 -6.15 -0.72 9.82
N GLY A 113 -5.96 -1.80 9.04
CA GLY A 113 -5.19 -2.97 9.39
C GLY A 113 -5.85 -3.89 10.41
N PHE A 114 -5.31 -5.10 10.51
CA PHE A 114 -5.77 -6.12 11.46
C PHE A 114 -5.18 -5.93 12.85
N GLY A 115 -3.91 -5.56 12.94
CA GLY A 115 -3.15 -5.41 14.18
C GLY A 115 -3.36 -4.07 14.90
N PHE A 116 -2.47 -3.81 15.85
CA PHE A 116 -2.45 -2.56 16.63
C PHE A 116 -1.08 -1.91 16.52
N TRP A 117 -1.07 -0.61 16.76
CA TRP A 117 0.15 0.15 17.03
C TRP A 117 0.20 0.48 18.52
N GLY A 118 1.28 0.10 19.22
CA GLY A 118 1.42 0.34 20.67
C GLY A 118 0.41 -0.46 21.50
N PRO A 119 -0.44 0.19 22.32
CA PRO A 119 -1.41 -0.51 23.16
C PRO A 119 -2.41 -1.32 22.33
N PRO A 120 -2.78 -2.55 22.74
CA PRO A 120 -3.72 -3.40 22.03
C PRO A 120 -5.17 -2.93 22.20
N THR A 121 -5.42 -1.67 21.89
CA THR A 121 -6.73 -1.01 22.10
C THR A 121 -7.07 -0.17 20.88
N ARG A 122 -8.31 -0.28 20.41
CA ARG A 122 -8.89 0.60 19.41
C ARG A 122 -10.11 1.32 19.99
N ILE A 123 -10.19 2.64 19.74
CA ILE A 123 -11.34 3.49 20.13
C ILE A 123 -11.70 4.33 18.90
N GLY A 124 -12.89 4.11 18.35
CA GLY A 124 -13.35 4.81 17.15
C GLY A 124 -12.88 4.19 15.82
N SER A 125 -12.06 3.12 15.87
CA SER A 125 -11.71 2.31 14.70
C SER A 125 -11.85 0.82 15.02
N GLN A 126 -11.89 -0.01 13.98
CA GLN A 126 -11.96 -1.48 14.10
C GLN A 126 -10.82 -2.11 13.31
N SER A 127 -10.40 -3.31 13.75
CA SER A 127 -9.53 -4.17 12.94
C SER A 127 -10.30 -4.67 11.72
N GLU A 128 -9.62 -4.74 10.58
CA GLU A 128 -10.26 -5.15 9.32
C GLU A 128 -9.32 -5.94 8.42
N LEU A 129 -9.94 -6.71 7.54
CA LEU A 129 -9.33 -7.31 6.36
C LEU A 129 -10.17 -6.91 5.15
N TRP A 130 -9.50 -6.48 4.09
CA TRP A 130 -10.15 -6.18 2.82
C TRP A 130 -10.05 -7.38 1.88
N VAL A 131 -11.17 -7.79 1.33
CA VAL A 131 -11.23 -8.73 0.20
C VAL A 131 -11.50 -7.90 -1.04
N ILE A 132 -10.61 -8.00 -2.02
CA ILE A 132 -10.66 -7.17 -3.23
C ILE A 132 -10.76 -8.09 -4.44
N ASP A 133 -11.88 -7.99 -5.16
CA ASP A 133 -12.08 -8.68 -6.42
C ASP A 133 -11.61 -7.78 -7.57
N ILE A 134 -10.60 -8.22 -8.31
CA ILE A 134 -10.06 -7.49 -9.44
C ILE A 134 -10.50 -8.16 -10.73
N GLN A 135 -11.20 -7.40 -11.56
CA GLN A 135 -11.67 -7.85 -12.86
C GLN A 135 -10.87 -7.13 -13.97
N PHE A 136 -10.19 -7.91 -14.78
CA PHE A 136 -9.50 -7.40 -15.96
C PHE A 136 -10.47 -7.41 -17.14
N SER A 137 -10.81 -6.22 -17.65
CA SER A 137 -11.51 -6.10 -18.93
C SER A 137 -10.55 -6.40 -20.09
N LYS A 138 -11.02 -7.18 -21.06
CA LYS A 138 -10.28 -7.42 -22.31
C LYS A 138 -10.29 -6.19 -23.20
#